data_7d393e08d08a9ff548095ccb203a881e
#
_entry.id   7d393e08d08a9ff548095ccb203a881e
#
_cell.length_a   1.000
_cell.length_b   1.000
_cell.length_c   1.000
_cell.angle_alpha   90.00
_cell.angle_beta   90.00
_cell.angle_gamma   90.00
#
_symmetry.space_group_name_H-M   'P 1'
#
loop_
_entity.id
_entity.type
_entity.pdbx_description
1 polymer ?
#
loop_
_entity_poly.entity_id
_entity_poly.type
_entity_poly.pdbx_seq_one_letter_code
_entity_poly.pdbx_strand_id
1 'polypeptide(L)'
;MKNAFALVLLAQGTPCILAGDEFANSQKGNNNVYCQDNLTGWLDWRKLEREEELFAFVKGLIAIRKGYPVFCPEEELRGMDQTCCGVPDVSYHGENAWQAPSEVSSRQLGVYYSGAVLEGEDCFVAYNMHWLKHTFALPALPKGKKWYKIASTEDGILKKAELLKNQRSVELDERTVMMLAGR
;
A
#
# COMPACT_ATOMS: atom_id res chain seq x y z
N MET A 1 10.52 7.73 1.95
CA MET A 1 9.22 8.37 2.27
C MET A 1 8.05 7.66 1.59
N LYS A 2 8.06 7.38 0.29
CA LYS A 2 6.95 6.70 -0.42
C LYS A 2 6.48 5.41 0.27
N ASN A 3 7.41 4.55 0.76
CA ASN A 3 7.05 3.33 1.49
C ASN A 3 6.23 3.61 2.76
N ALA A 4 6.60 4.66 3.52
CA ALA A 4 5.86 5.03 4.74
C ALA A 4 4.43 5.48 4.40
N PHE A 5 4.25 6.28 3.34
CA PHE A 5 2.92 6.66 2.88
C PHE A 5 2.11 5.46 2.38
N ALA A 6 2.75 4.52 1.66
CA ALA A 6 2.08 3.29 1.23
C ALA A 6 1.62 2.45 2.44
N LEU A 7 2.46 2.29 3.46
CA LEU A 7 2.09 1.60 4.71
C LEU A 7 0.90 2.26 5.40
N VAL A 8 0.89 3.59 5.54
CA VAL A 8 -0.17 4.33 6.24
C VAL A 8 -1.47 4.35 5.43
N LEU A 9 -1.38 4.66 4.13
CA LEU A 9 -2.56 4.89 3.29
C LEU A 9 -3.22 3.60 2.78
N LEU A 10 -2.50 2.48 2.72
CA LEU A 10 -3.05 1.18 2.32
C LEU A 10 -3.36 0.25 3.52
N ALA A 11 -3.11 0.71 4.75
CA ALA A 11 -3.50 -0.01 5.95
C ALA A 11 -4.99 0.17 6.26
N GLN A 12 -5.52 -0.73 7.09
CA GLN A 12 -6.86 -0.61 7.68
C GLN A 12 -6.93 0.56 8.67
N GLY A 13 -8.14 1.04 8.95
CA GLY A 13 -8.38 2.15 9.88
C GLY A 13 -8.22 3.53 9.24
N THR A 14 -8.24 4.56 10.05
CA THR A 14 -8.14 5.96 9.61
C THR A 14 -6.68 6.37 9.47
N PRO A 15 -6.20 6.69 8.26
CA PRO A 15 -4.82 7.13 8.07
C PRO A 15 -4.63 8.55 8.62
N CYS A 16 -3.57 8.75 9.39
CA CYS A 16 -3.16 10.05 9.89
C CYS A 16 -1.79 10.41 9.31
N ILE A 17 -1.69 11.58 8.69
CA ILE A 17 -0.44 12.16 8.21
C ILE A 17 -0.29 13.58 8.76
N LEU A 18 0.93 13.99 9.05
CA LEU A 18 1.21 15.37 9.43
C LEU A 18 1.18 16.24 8.18
N ALA A 19 0.48 17.39 8.25
CA ALA A 19 0.43 18.35 7.16
C ALA A 19 1.84 18.77 6.72
N GLY A 20 2.12 18.64 5.44
CA GLY A 20 3.43 18.93 4.86
C GLY A 20 4.33 17.72 4.63
N ASP A 21 4.05 16.57 5.25
CA ASP A 21 4.83 15.35 5.02
C ASP A 21 4.76 14.94 3.54
N GLU A 22 3.62 15.21 2.87
CA GLU A 22 3.37 14.90 1.46
C GLU A 22 4.29 15.67 0.48
N PHE A 23 4.96 16.71 0.95
CA PHE A 23 6.02 17.43 0.23
C PHE A 23 7.30 17.59 1.07
N ALA A 24 7.59 16.58 1.90
CA ALA A 24 8.82 16.47 2.68
C ALA A 24 9.10 17.67 3.59
N ASN A 25 8.06 18.27 4.18
CA ASN A 25 8.25 19.29 5.20
C ASN A 25 9.05 18.70 6.38
N SER A 26 9.80 19.53 7.09
CA SER A 26 10.66 19.06 8.17
C SER A 26 10.69 20.08 9.30
N GLN A 27 10.48 19.59 10.50
CA GLN A 27 10.65 20.34 11.74
C GLN A 27 12.10 20.30 12.25
N LYS A 28 13.07 19.92 11.40
CA LYS A 28 14.51 19.88 11.70
C LYS A 28 14.86 19.07 12.96
N GLY A 29 14.15 17.95 13.18
CA GLY A 29 14.34 17.08 14.34
C GLY A 29 13.65 17.55 15.61
N ASN A 30 12.92 18.65 15.60
CA ASN A 30 12.08 19.06 16.72
C ASN A 30 10.80 18.20 16.73
N ASN A 31 10.57 17.45 17.81
CA ASN A 31 9.41 16.58 17.96
C ASN A 31 8.18 17.28 18.57
N ASN A 32 8.32 18.53 19.00
CA ASN A 32 7.23 19.33 19.56
C ASN A 32 7.39 20.82 19.23
N VAL A 33 6.64 21.26 18.23
CA VAL A 33 6.62 22.68 17.80
C VAL A 33 5.52 23.49 18.48
N TYR A 34 4.90 22.94 19.53
CA TYR A 34 3.89 23.65 20.29
C TYR A 34 4.44 24.99 20.80
N CYS A 35 3.66 26.06 20.66
CA CYS A 35 4.05 27.45 20.99
C CYS A 35 5.26 27.99 20.21
N GLN A 36 5.66 27.37 19.09
CA GLN A 36 6.75 27.86 18.24
C GLN A 36 6.21 28.48 16.95
N ASP A 37 5.95 29.79 16.99
CA ASP A 37 5.53 30.55 15.81
C ASP A 37 6.76 31.03 15.01
N ASN A 38 7.42 30.09 14.34
CA ASN A 38 8.65 30.31 13.58
C ASN A 38 8.82 29.29 12.45
N LEU A 39 9.90 29.40 11.67
CA LEU A 39 10.24 28.55 10.53
C LEU A 39 10.33 27.04 10.86
N THR A 40 10.45 26.64 12.12
CA THR A 40 10.43 25.24 12.52
C THR A 40 9.02 24.68 12.52
N GLY A 41 8.03 25.46 12.93
CA GLY A 41 6.62 25.08 12.95
C GLY A 41 5.86 25.38 11.66
N TRP A 42 6.35 26.31 10.85
CA TRP A 42 5.66 26.69 9.61
C TRP A 42 5.91 25.71 8.48
N LEU A 43 4.92 25.57 7.57
CA LEU A 43 5.05 24.80 6.35
C LEU A 43 5.85 25.60 5.30
N ASP A 44 6.93 25.00 4.79
CA ASP A 44 7.68 25.61 3.67
C ASP A 44 7.07 25.19 2.33
N TRP A 45 6.09 25.94 1.87
CA TRP A 45 5.37 25.71 0.61
C TRP A 45 6.26 25.68 -0.64
N ARG A 46 7.47 26.28 -0.59
CA ARG A 46 8.43 26.24 -1.71
C ARG A 46 8.94 24.81 -1.96
N LYS A 47 8.82 23.92 -0.98
CA LYS A 47 9.16 22.51 -1.14
C LYS A 47 8.20 21.77 -2.04
N LEU A 48 6.95 22.22 -2.16
CA LEU A 48 5.95 21.59 -3.02
C LEU A 48 6.42 21.49 -4.48
N GLU A 49 7.07 22.56 -5.00
CA GLU A 49 7.61 22.57 -6.36
C GLU A 49 8.80 21.61 -6.53
N ARG A 50 9.58 21.41 -5.46
CA ARG A 50 10.77 20.53 -5.49
C ARG A 50 10.41 19.06 -5.29
N GLU A 51 9.35 18.79 -4.55
CA GLU A 51 8.90 17.47 -4.14
C GLU A 51 7.60 17.06 -4.89
N GLU A 52 7.41 17.58 -6.10
CA GLU A 52 6.21 17.33 -6.91
C GLU A 52 5.95 15.83 -7.12
N GLU A 53 7.00 15.05 -7.30
CA GLU A 53 6.89 13.60 -7.47
C GLU A 53 6.31 12.92 -6.22
N LEU A 54 6.81 13.28 -5.02
CA LEU A 54 6.30 12.75 -3.75
C LEU A 54 4.85 13.16 -3.54
N PHE A 55 4.55 14.44 -3.76
CA PHE A 55 3.19 14.98 -3.64
C PHE A 55 2.21 14.28 -4.58
N ALA A 56 2.58 14.11 -5.86
CA ALA A 56 1.77 13.39 -6.84
C ALA A 56 1.54 11.92 -6.42
N PHE A 57 2.57 11.26 -5.87
CA PHE A 57 2.46 9.90 -5.38
C PHE A 57 1.48 9.79 -4.21
N VAL A 58 1.59 10.67 -3.20
CA VAL A 58 0.68 10.68 -2.04
C VAL A 58 -0.76 10.96 -2.47
N LYS A 59 -0.96 11.98 -3.34
CA LYS A 59 -2.27 12.29 -3.93
C LYS A 59 -2.86 11.08 -4.65
N GLY A 60 -2.04 10.35 -5.39
CA GLY A 60 -2.45 9.13 -6.09
C GLY A 60 -2.80 7.99 -5.15
N LEU A 61 -2.05 7.78 -4.07
CA LEU A 61 -2.41 6.78 -3.04
C LEU A 61 -3.74 7.11 -2.36
N ILE A 62 -4.03 8.38 -2.09
CA ILE A 62 -5.31 8.81 -1.55
C ILE A 62 -6.45 8.49 -2.54
N ALA A 63 -6.21 8.74 -3.85
CA ALA A 63 -7.19 8.40 -4.88
C ALA A 63 -7.41 6.87 -4.97
N ILE A 64 -6.35 6.07 -4.89
CA ILE A 64 -6.43 4.60 -4.84
C ILE A 64 -7.25 4.18 -3.62
N ARG A 65 -6.92 4.65 -2.41
CA ARG A 65 -7.65 4.32 -1.20
C ARG A 65 -9.15 4.59 -1.31
N LYS A 66 -9.52 5.73 -1.90
CA LYS A 66 -10.93 6.09 -2.13
C LYS A 66 -11.60 5.27 -3.23
N GLY A 67 -10.85 4.84 -4.23
CA GLY A 67 -11.35 4.07 -5.37
C GLY A 67 -11.47 2.56 -5.12
N TYR A 68 -10.83 2.05 -4.08
CA TYR A 68 -10.85 0.63 -3.72
C TYR A 68 -11.46 0.44 -2.34
N PRO A 69 -12.75 0.06 -2.25
CA PRO A 69 -13.48 -0.07 -0.98
C PRO A 69 -12.79 -0.97 0.04
N VAL A 70 -12.01 -1.96 -0.40
CA VAL A 70 -11.25 -2.89 0.45
C VAL A 70 -10.28 -2.19 1.42
N PHE A 71 -9.86 -0.94 1.15
CA PHE A 71 -9.01 -0.16 2.06
C PHE A 71 -9.79 0.70 3.06
N CYS A 72 -11.10 0.84 2.88
CA CYS A 72 -11.96 1.67 3.71
C CYS A 72 -13.26 0.93 4.08
N PRO A 73 -13.19 -0.33 4.57
CA PRO A 73 -14.39 -1.06 4.98
C PRO A 73 -15.06 -0.34 6.14
N GLU A 74 -16.39 -0.41 6.22
CA GLU A 74 -17.17 0.11 7.34
C GLU A 74 -16.97 -0.73 8.60
N GLU A 75 -16.80 -2.06 8.43
CA GLU A 75 -16.54 -3.00 9.50
C GLU A 75 -15.09 -3.50 9.46
N GLU A 76 -14.58 -3.90 10.61
CA GLU A 76 -13.24 -4.49 10.74
C GLU A 76 -13.15 -5.82 9.97
N LEU A 77 -12.09 -5.99 9.19
CA LEU A 77 -11.79 -7.25 8.52
C LEU A 77 -11.25 -8.26 9.55
N ARG A 78 -11.77 -9.46 9.54
CA ARG A 78 -11.58 -10.49 10.59
C ARG A 78 -10.66 -11.65 10.19
N GLY A 79 -10.20 -11.67 8.94
CA GLY A 79 -9.43 -12.80 8.40
C GLY A 79 -10.27 -14.07 8.22
N MET A 80 -11.59 -13.92 8.00
CA MET A 80 -12.54 -15.03 7.85
C MET A 80 -13.34 -14.89 6.56
N ASP A 81 -13.78 -16.03 6.02
CA ASP A 81 -14.72 -16.06 4.89
C ASP A 81 -16.15 -15.81 5.37
N GLN A 82 -16.54 -14.54 5.43
CA GLN A 82 -17.86 -14.13 5.90
C GLN A 82 -18.96 -14.31 4.84
N THR A 83 -18.57 -14.42 3.58
CA THR A 83 -19.51 -14.48 2.43
C THR A 83 -19.58 -15.86 1.78
N CYS A 84 -18.89 -16.85 2.33
CA CYS A 84 -18.77 -18.21 1.77
C CYS A 84 -18.28 -18.21 0.31
N CYS A 85 -17.37 -17.28 -0.01
CA CYS A 85 -16.79 -17.17 -1.34
C CYS A 85 -15.52 -18.05 -1.51
N GLY A 86 -15.10 -18.75 -0.47
CA GLY A 86 -13.94 -19.64 -0.46
C GLY A 86 -12.61 -18.95 -0.10
N VAL A 87 -12.63 -17.65 0.17
CA VAL A 87 -11.44 -16.89 0.61
C VAL A 87 -11.81 -15.93 1.75
N PRO A 88 -10.89 -15.65 2.70
CA PRO A 88 -11.14 -14.69 3.77
C PRO A 88 -11.20 -13.25 3.23
N ASP A 89 -11.83 -12.37 3.97
CA ASP A 89 -11.90 -10.93 3.70
C ASP A 89 -10.52 -10.28 3.62
N VAL A 90 -9.59 -10.69 4.51
CA VAL A 90 -8.18 -10.32 4.47
C VAL A 90 -7.31 -11.52 4.80
N SER A 91 -6.15 -11.65 4.17
CA SER A 91 -5.15 -12.66 4.51
C SER A 91 -3.73 -12.17 4.30
N TYR A 92 -2.81 -12.79 5.04
CA TYR A 92 -1.40 -12.44 5.07
C TYR A 92 -0.57 -13.52 4.39
N HIS A 93 0.40 -13.09 3.59
CA HIS A 93 1.22 -13.94 2.74
C HIS A 93 2.70 -13.58 2.90
N GLY A 94 3.57 -14.57 2.76
CA GLY A 94 5.01 -14.38 2.63
C GLY A 94 5.45 -14.62 1.18
N GLU A 95 6.58 -15.30 1.03
CA GLU A 95 7.04 -15.77 -0.28
C GLU A 95 6.09 -16.84 -0.86
N ASN A 96 5.39 -17.57 0.01
CA ASN A 96 4.35 -18.53 -0.36
C ASN A 96 2.95 -17.92 -0.14
N ALA A 97 2.05 -18.18 -1.09
CA ALA A 97 0.66 -17.77 -0.95
C ALA A 97 0.00 -18.51 0.24
N TRP A 98 -0.87 -17.82 0.95
CA TRP A 98 -1.64 -18.34 2.11
C TRP A 98 -0.78 -18.73 3.33
N GLN A 99 0.48 -18.34 3.33
CA GLN A 99 1.40 -18.59 4.42
C GLN A 99 2.00 -17.27 4.91
N ALA A 100 1.52 -16.78 6.04
CA ALA A 100 2.06 -15.57 6.67
C ALA A 100 3.52 -15.80 7.10
N PRO A 101 4.38 -14.78 7.02
CA PRO A 101 5.73 -14.87 7.55
C PRO A 101 5.69 -15.17 9.05
N SER A 102 6.38 -16.22 9.50
CA SER A 102 6.42 -16.63 10.91
C SER A 102 7.69 -16.20 11.64
N GLU A 103 8.72 -15.83 10.89
CA GLU A 103 10.00 -15.44 11.47
C GLU A 103 10.01 -13.97 11.90
N VAL A 104 10.48 -13.68 13.10
CA VAL A 104 10.63 -12.32 13.64
C VAL A 104 11.56 -11.45 12.79
N SER A 105 12.51 -12.09 12.08
CA SER A 105 13.43 -11.44 11.15
C SER A 105 12.82 -11.14 9.79
N SER A 106 11.63 -11.64 9.47
CA SER A 106 10.98 -11.43 8.19
C SER A 106 10.72 -9.93 7.96
N ARG A 107 11.05 -9.48 6.75
CA ARG A 107 10.85 -8.10 6.29
C ARG A 107 9.98 -8.03 5.04
N GLN A 108 9.30 -9.12 4.73
CA GLN A 108 8.40 -9.25 3.59
C GLN A 108 7.00 -9.55 4.11
N LEU A 109 5.99 -8.90 3.52
CA LEU A 109 4.60 -9.16 3.81
C LEU A 109 3.76 -8.91 2.56
N GLY A 110 2.96 -9.89 2.15
CA GLY A 110 1.86 -9.71 1.22
C GLY A 110 0.55 -9.63 2.00
N VAL A 111 -0.31 -8.70 1.64
CA VAL A 111 -1.66 -8.59 2.20
C VAL A 111 -2.65 -8.68 1.05
N TYR A 112 -3.48 -9.71 1.07
CA TYR A 112 -4.59 -9.87 0.14
C TYR A 112 -5.87 -9.38 0.79
N TYR A 113 -6.64 -8.60 0.05
CA TYR A 113 -7.97 -8.11 0.40
C TYR A 113 -8.96 -8.65 -0.62
N SER A 114 -9.98 -9.36 -0.16
CA SER A 114 -11.03 -9.91 -1.01
C SER A 114 -12.04 -8.85 -1.41
N GLY A 115 -12.20 -8.62 -2.71
CA GLY A 115 -13.25 -7.77 -3.24
C GLY A 115 -14.67 -8.37 -3.13
N ALA A 116 -14.79 -9.66 -2.85
CA ALA A 116 -16.07 -10.33 -2.76
C ALA A 116 -16.94 -9.84 -1.58
N VAL A 117 -16.30 -9.43 -0.48
CA VAL A 117 -16.96 -8.91 0.73
C VAL A 117 -17.50 -7.49 0.51
N LEU A 118 -16.82 -6.69 -0.30
CA LEU A 118 -17.06 -5.26 -0.46
C LEU A 118 -17.48 -4.87 -1.89
N GLU A 119 -17.97 -5.86 -2.66
CA GLU A 119 -18.43 -5.69 -4.05
C GLU A 119 -17.44 -4.91 -4.93
N GLY A 120 -16.13 -5.20 -4.74
CA GLY A 120 -15.04 -4.49 -5.41
C GLY A 120 -14.06 -5.40 -6.15
N GLU A 121 -12.95 -4.83 -6.51
CA GLU A 121 -11.80 -5.57 -7.05
C GLU A 121 -11.00 -6.20 -5.90
N ASP A 122 -10.47 -7.41 -6.13
CA ASP A 122 -9.48 -7.98 -5.21
C ASP A 122 -8.21 -7.13 -5.22
N CYS A 123 -7.58 -6.96 -4.08
CA CYS A 123 -6.32 -6.23 -3.99
C CYS A 123 -5.23 -7.07 -3.33
N PHE A 124 -4.01 -6.94 -3.81
CA PHE A 124 -2.84 -7.50 -3.16
C PHE A 124 -1.78 -6.42 -3.00
N VAL A 125 -1.34 -6.19 -1.77
CA VAL A 125 -0.27 -5.25 -1.48
C VAL A 125 0.94 -6.04 -1.01
N ALA A 126 2.02 -5.99 -1.78
CA ALA A 126 3.28 -6.62 -1.43
C ALA A 126 4.25 -5.58 -0.85
N TYR A 127 4.75 -5.86 0.34
CA TYR A 127 5.73 -5.05 1.07
C TYR A 127 7.05 -5.80 1.14
N ASN A 128 8.05 -5.36 0.38
CA ASN A 128 9.42 -5.81 0.52
C ASN A 128 10.24 -4.75 1.26
N MET A 129 10.39 -4.88 2.57
CA MET A 129 11.22 -3.98 3.39
C MET A 129 12.65 -4.52 3.56
N HIS A 130 12.97 -5.63 2.93
CA HIS A 130 14.31 -6.22 2.89
C HIS A 130 15.22 -5.43 1.95
N TRP A 131 16.52 -5.64 2.06
CA TRP A 131 17.56 -5.05 1.19
C TRP A 131 17.94 -5.94 0.00
N LEU A 132 17.19 -7.01 -0.23
CA LEU A 132 17.30 -7.90 -1.39
C LEU A 132 15.95 -7.98 -2.10
N LYS A 133 16.01 -8.29 -3.38
CA LYS A 133 14.84 -8.64 -4.18
C LYS A 133 14.18 -9.91 -3.65
N HIS A 134 12.85 -9.92 -3.58
CA HIS A 134 12.05 -11.06 -3.16
C HIS A 134 10.89 -11.34 -4.11
N THR A 135 10.53 -12.61 -4.22
CA THR A 135 9.38 -13.07 -4.98
C THR A 135 8.22 -13.39 -4.05
N PHE A 136 7.06 -12.85 -4.36
CA PHE A 136 5.81 -13.14 -3.66
C PHE A 136 4.92 -14.01 -4.53
N ALA A 137 4.48 -15.15 -4.01
CA ALA A 137 3.44 -15.93 -4.65
C ALA A 137 2.09 -15.23 -4.48
N LEU A 138 1.32 -15.17 -5.57
CA LEU A 138 0.02 -14.50 -5.59
C LEU A 138 -1.10 -15.51 -5.35
N PRO A 139 -2.14 -15.14 -4.57
CA PRO A 139 -3.38 -15.90 -4.49
C PRO A 139 -4.00 -16.08 -5.88
N ALA A 140 -4.58 -17.25 -6.11
CA ALA A 140 -5.34 -17.47 -7.33
C ALA A 140 -6.64 -16.65 -7.30
N LEU A 141 -6.89 -15.89 -8.34
CA LEU A 141 -8.13 -15.14 -8.49
C LEU A 141 -9.27 -16.04 -9.00
N PRO A 142 -10.53 -15.64 -8.79
CA PRO A 142 -11.69 -16.27 -9.41
C PRO A 142 -11.54 -16.34 -10.95
N LYS A 143 -12.23 -17.32 -11.56
CA LYS A 143 -12.17 -17.54 -13.02
C LYS A 143 -12.53 -16.26 -13.78
N GLY A 144 -11.69 -15.89 -14.72
CA GLY A 144 -11.87 -14.70 -15.57
C GLY A 144 -11.15 -13.46 -15.09
N LYS A 145 -10.75 -13.38 -13.82
CA LYS A 145 -9.95 -12.28 -13.29
C LYS A 145 -8.44 -12.50 -13.49
N LYS A 146 -7.70 -11.41 -13.54
CA LYS A 146 -6.22 -11.39 -13.66
C LYS A 146 -5.64 -10.30 -12.77
N TRP A 147 -4.39 -10.50 -12.35
CA TRP A 147 -3.63 -9.51 -11.60
C TRP A 147 -3.05 -8.43 -12.51
N TYR A 148 -3.25 -7.18 -12.11
CA TYR A 148 -2.70 -5.99 -12.75
C TYR A 148 -1.93 -5.17 -11.71
N LYS A 149 -0.73 -4.70 -12.09
CA LYS A 149 0.00 -3.68 -11.31
C LYS A 149 -0.68 -2.34 -11.50
N ILE A 150 -0.96 -1.64 -10.40
CA ILE A 150 -1.58 -0.31 -10.41
C ILE A 150 -0.70 0.77 -9.80
N ALA A 151 0.17 0.40 -8.87
CA ALA A 151 1.12 1.32 -8.26
C ALA A 151 2.34 0.57 -7.72
N SER A 152 3.47 1.27 -7.63
CA SER A 152 4.60 0.86 -6.79
C SER A 152 5.33 2.09 -6.26
N THR A 153 6.11 1.92 -5.20
CA THR A 153 6.93 3.03 -4.67
C THR A 153 8.12 3.37 -5.55
N GLU A 154 8.44 2.51 -6.49
CA GLU A 154 9.47 2.70 -7.52
C GLU A 154 8.91 3.46 -8.74
N ASP A 155 7.86 2.92 -9.38
CA ASP A 155 7.30 3.50 -10.61
C ASP A 155 6.26 4.60 -10.36
N GLY A 156 5.81 4.74 -9.12
CA GLY A 156 4.72 5.64 -8.76
C GLY A 156 3.34 5.06 -9.05
N ILE A 157 2.37 5.95 -9.27
CA ILE A 157 0.99 5.57 -9.61
C ILE A 157 0.89 5.42 -11.13
N LEU A 158 0.47 4.25 -11.58
CA LEU A 158 0.37 3.98 -13.01
C LEU A 158 -0.88 4.66 -13.60
N LYS A 159 -0.71 5.38 -14.71
CA LYS A 159 -1.84 5.99 -15.46
C LYS A 159 -2.80 4.94 -16.03
N LYS A 160 -2.27 3.75 -16.33
CA LYS A 160 -3.00 2.59 -16.81
C LYS A 160 -2.45 1.35 -16.12
N ALA A 161 -3.36 0.54 -15.58
CA ALA A 161 -2.96 -0.70 -14.94
C ALA A 161 -2.27 -1.66 -15.94
N GLU A 162 -1.19 -2.28 -15.51
CA GLU A 162 -0.37 -3.18 -16.32
C GLU A 162 -0.68 -4.63 -15.98
N LEU A 163 -1.08 -5.42 -16.98
CA LEU A 163 -1.29 -6.84 -16.82
C LEU A 163 0.02 -7.54 -16.41
N LEU A 164 0.02 -8.25 -15.30
CA LEU A 164 1.16 -9.05 -14.92
C LEU A 164 1.39 -10.18 -15.94
N LYS A 165 2.64 -10.35 -16.36
CA LYS A 165 3.05 -11.47 -17.23
C LYS A 165 2.91 -12.81 -16.53
N ASN A 166 3.31 -12.87 -15.27
CA ASN A 166 3.13 -14.03 -14.40
C ASN A 166 1.99 -13.77 -13.41
N GLN A 167 0.95 -14.60 -13.49
CA GLN A 167 -0.25 -14.47 -12.66
C GLN A 167 -0.13 -15.25 -11.33
N ARG A 168 0.98 -15.94 -11.10
CA ARG A 168 1.21 -16.77 -9.92
C ARG A 168 2.22 -16.18 -8.95
N SER A 169 3.05 -15.25 -9.41
CA SER A 169 4.04 -14.59 -8.56
C SER A 169 4.45 -13.24 -9.13
N VAL A 170 4.96 -12.38 -8.26
CA VAL A 170 5.54 -11.08 -8.60
C VAL A 170 6.87 -10.90 -7.88
N GLU A 171 7.85 -10.34 -8.57
CA GLU A 171 9.12 -9.94 -7.98
C GLU A 171 9.05 -8.46 -7.57
N LEU A 172 9.57 -8.16 -6.38
CA LEU A 172 9.77 -6.81 -5.87
C LEU A 172 11.24 -6.58 -5.59
N ASP A 173 11.74 -5.45 -6.07
CA ASP A 173 13.06 -4.97 -5.70
C ASP A 173 13.14 -4.62 -4.21
N GLU A 174 14.35 -4.40 -3.71
CA GLU A 174 14.56 -4.06 -2.30
C GLU A 174 13.80 -2.78 -1.91
N ARG A 175 13.30 -2.75 -0.69
CA ARG A 175 12.63 -1.58 -0.09
C ARG A 175 11.51 -1.00 -0.96
N THR A 176 10.75 -1.87 -1.60
CA THR A 176 9.65 -1.52 -2.50
C THR A 176 8.31 -2.01 -1.97
N VAL A 177 7.28 -1.22 -2.18
CA VAL A 177 5.88 -1.60 -2.01
C VAL A 177 5.21 -1.61 -3.38
N MET A 178 4.44 -2.65 -3.66
CA MET A 178 3.67 -2.77 -4.91
C MET A 178 2.22 -3.10 -4.61
N MET A 179 1.32 -2.45 -5.33
CA MET A 179 -0.10 -2.72 -5.27
C MET A 179 -0.60 -3.32 -6.57
N LEU A 180 -1.34 -4.42 -6.43
CA LEU A 180 -1.99 -5.14 -7.51
C LEU A 180 -3.50 -5.10 -7.34
N ALA A 181 -4.23 -5.09 -8.46
CA ALA A 181 -5.67 -5.24 -8.51
C ALA A 181 -6.05 -6.48 -9.31
N GLY A 182 -7.00 -7.26 -8.81
CA GLY A 182 -7.56 -8.47 -9.43
C GLY A 182 -8.89 -8.17 -10.11
N ARG A 183 -8.89 -8.08 -11.43
CA ARG A 183 -10.07 -7.72 -12.24
C ARG A 183 -10.14 -8.48 -13.55
#